data_973d52c710e865878b90f244b766a872
#
_entry.id   973d52c710e865878b90f244b766a872
#
_cell.length_a   1.000
_cell.length_b   1.000
_cell.length_c   1.000
_cell.angle_alpha   90.00
_cell.angle_beta   90.00
_cell.angle_gamma   90.00
#
_symmetry.space_group_name_H-M   'P 1'
#
loop_
_entity.id
_entity.type
_entity.pdbx_description
1 polymer ?
#
loop_
_entity_poly.entity_id
_entity_poly.type
_entity_poly.pdbx_seq_one_letter_code
_entity_poly.pdbx_strand_id
1 'polypeptide(L)'
;MEKEINVVVLMPMDDSHKIDLMSVAPGANFIFTSAKEINRETLEDAQIIIGNPPLDMVKGCKNLKWLQLDSAGADLFVKEGVLPRGVKLTNSTGAYGLAISEHMIGVLLSIYKKLYLYRDNQNNSLWKNEGEVKSIYGCTALVIGLGDIGGDFAKRIKALGGYTIGVRRSDTNKPEYLDELYLMDKIDELLPKADVVALSLPETKETYKLFSKDKISKMKKDSVLINVGRGTAIDTEALCDALESGKLLGAALDVTDPEPLPKDHRIWGIKNAIITPHVSGNYNLKETHHRIVKIAVNNLERFIKGEELRNVVNLSTGYRDLKTK
;
A
#
# COMPACT_ATOMS: atom_id res chain seq x y z
N MET A 1 27.69 -32.86 -5.87
CA MET A 1 26.52 -32.62 -4.98
C MET A 1 26.07 -31.19 -5.29
N GLU A 2 24.88 -31.02 -5.84
CA GLU A 2 24.28 -29.69 -5.93
C GLU A 2 24.17 -29.11 -4.52
N LYS A 3 24.59 -27.88 -4.34
CA LYS A 3 24.57 -27.22 -3.02
C LYS A 3 23.11 -27.07 -2.62
N GLU A 4 22.72 -27.64 -1.50
CA GLU A 4 21.38 -27.52 -0.92
C GLU A 4 20.99 -26.03 -0.83
N ILE A 5 19.77 -25.67 -1.26
CA ILE A 5 19.31 -24.28 -1.27
C ILE A 5 18.72 -23.96 0.10
N ASN A 6 19.32 -23.00 0.82
CA ASN A 6 18.78 -22.50 2.09
C ASN A 6 17.72 -21.42 1.83
N VAL A 7 16.51 -21.66 2.33
CA VAL A 7 15.35 -20.77 2.24
C VAL A 7 14.97 -20.31 3.64
N VAL A 8 15.12 -19.03 3.92
CA VAL A 8 14.69 -18.43 5.19
C VAL A 8 13.34 -17.75 5.01
N VAL A 9 12.35 -18.14 5.82
CA VAL A 9 10.99 -17.60 5.79
C VAL A 9 10.74 -16.81 7.06
N LEU A 10 10.54 -15.50 6.92
CA LEU A 10 10.42 -14.53 8.02
C LEU A 10 8.98 -14.05 8.27
N MET A 11 8.02 -14.53 7.49
CA MET A 11 6.61 -14.19 7.67
C MET A 11 5.87 -15.29 8.45
N PRO A 12 4.77 -14.99 9.13
CA PRO A 12 3.95 -15.98 9.82
C PRO A 12 3.47 -17.07 8.86
N MET A 13 3.56 -18.33 9.27
CA MET A 13 3.16 -19.48 8.47
C MET A 13 2.40 -20.48 9.34
N ASP A 14 1.22 -20.89 8.90
CA ASP A 14 0.57 -22.10 9.41
C ASP A 14 1.10 -23.36 8.70
N ASP A 15 0.69 -24.52 9.17
CA ASP A 15 1.24 -25.78 8.65
C ASP A 15 0.86 -26.01 7.18
N SER A 16 -0.32 -25.56 6.73
CA SER A 16 -0.71 -25.66 5.32
C SER A 16 0.17 -24.81 4.42
N HIS A 17 0.46 -23.59 4.85
CA HIS A 17 1.37 -22.68 4.14
C HIS A 17 2.80 -23.22 4.04
N LYS A 18 3.31 -23.86 5.13
CA LYS A 18 4.63 -24.52 5.10
C LYS A 18 4.66 -25.67 4.11
N ILE A 19 3.62 -26.52 4.12
CA ILE A 19 3.48 -27.63 3.17
C ILE A 19 3.51 -27.11 1.73
N ASP A 20 2.75 -26.07 1.42
CA ASP A 20 2.70 -25.48 0.09
C ASP A 20 4.09 -25.01 -0.38
N LEU A 21 4.83 -24.27 0.47
CA LEU A 21 6.19 -23.83 0.15
C LEU A 21 7.17 -25.00 -0.03
N MET A 22 7.16 -25.96 0.89
CA MET A 22 8.07 -27.11 0.84
C MET A 22 7.79 -28.00 -0.38
N SER A 23 6.54 -28.12 -0.81
CA SER A 23 6.13 -28.95 -1.95
C SER A 23 6.74 -28.51 -3.28
N VAL A 24 6.97 -27.21 -3.48
CA VAL A 24 7.52 -26.66 -4.73
C VAL A 24 9.06 -26.63 -4.75
N ALA A 25 9.71 -26.91 -3.62
CA ALA A 25 11.17 -26.95 -3.49
C ALA A 25 11.62 -28.12 -2.55
N PRO A 26 11.33 -29.40 -2.90
CA PRO A 26 11.53 -30.53 -1.97
C PRO A 26 13.00 -30.81 -1.60
N GLY A 27 13.95 -30.26 -2.35
CA GLY A 27 15.40 -30.38 -2.07
C GLY A 27 15.98 -29.15 -1.35
N ALA A 28 15.16 -28.21 -0.87
CA ALA A 28 15.64 -27.05 -0.16
C ALA A 28 15.58 -27.24 1.37
N ASN A 29 16.51 -26.61 2.07
CA ASN A 29 16.51 -26.53 3.52
C ASN A 29 15.72 -25.27 3.97
N PHE A 30 14.59 -25.46 4.65
CA PHE A 30 13.72 -24.39 5.10
C PHE A 30 13.93 -24.03 6.57
N ILE A 31 14.10 -22.74 6.84
CA ILE A 31 14.15 -22.18 8.20
C ILE A 31 12.98 -21.21 8.34
N PHE A 32 11.99 -21.58 9.16
CA PHE A 32 10.84 -20.73 9.48
C PHE A 32 11.07 -20.02 10.81
N THR A 33 11.09 -18.70 10.78
CA THR A 33 11.35 -17.86 11.96
C THR A 33 10.69 -16.48 11.76
N SER A 34 11.00 -15.52 12.61
CA SER A 34 10.53 -14.14 12.45
C SER A 34 11.70 -13.17 12.26
N ALA A 35 11.42 -11.98 11.71
CA ALA A 35 12.44 -10.92 11.57
C ALA A 35 13.01 -10.43 12.91
N LYS A 36 12.35 -10.73 14.04
CA LYS A 36 12.83 -10.39 15.39
C LYS A 36 13.76 -11.45 15.98
N GLU A 37 13.60 -12.71 15.57
CA GLU A 37 14.28 -13.86 16.16
C GLU A 37 15.44 -14.36 15.30
N ILE A 38 15.48 -13.99 14.02
CA ILE A 38 16.53 -14.40 13.09
C ILE A 38 17.90 -13.89 13.55
N ASN A 39 18.90 -14.75 13.55
CA ASN A 39 20.27 -14.35 13.76
C ASN A 39 20.99 -14.06 12.42
N ARG A 40 22.09 -13.32 12.48
CA ARG A 40 22.85 -12.88 11.32
C ARG A 40 23.44 -14.05 10.53
N GLU A 41 24.00 -15.04 11.20
CA GLU A 41 24.64 -16.20 10.57
C GLU A 41 23.67 -16.98 9.69
N THR A 42 22.49 -17.31 10.21
CA THR A 42 21.42 -18.00 9.46
C THR A 42 20.99 -17.19 8.25
N LEU A 43 20.87 -15.87 8.37
CA LEU A 43 20.44 -15.01 7.28
C LEU A 43 21.52 -14.86 6.19
N GLU A 44 22.80 -14.79 6.57
CA GLU A 44 23.94 -14.70 5.65
C GLU A 44 24.14 -15.98 4.81
N ASP A 45 23.73 -17.13 5.35
CA ASP A 45 23.77 -18.42 4.65
C ASP A 45 22.62 -18.64 3.67
N ALA A 46 21.59 -17.81 3.71
CA ALA A 46 20.41 -17.94 2.86
C ALA A 46 20.70 -17.57 1.39
N GLN A 47 20.22 -18.40 0.46
CA GLN A 47 20.14 -18.07 -0.97
C GLN A 47 18.80 -17.43 -1.32
N ILE A 48 17.76 -17.72 -0.54
CA ILE A 48 16.41 -17.19 -0.71
C ILE A 48 15.90 -16.69 0.64
N ILE A 49 15.35 -15.48 0.66
CA ILE A 49 14.64 -14.94 1.82
C ILE A 49 13.21 -14.60 1.40
N ILE A 50 12.24 -15.08 2.17
CA ILE A 50 10.81 -14.80 1.98
C ILE A 50 10.31 -14.06 3.23
N GLY A 51 9.84 -12.83 3.06
CA GLY A 51 9.48 -11.87 4.11
C GLY A 51 10.41 -10.67 4.13
N ASN A 52 10.21 -9.77 5.08
CA ASN A 52 10.97 -8.52 5.18
C ASN A 52 12.09 -8.65 6.23
N PRO A 53 13.35 -8.92 5.83
CA PRO A 53 14.47 -9.03 6.76
C PRO A 53 14.88 -7.66 7.34
N PRO A 54 15.55 -7.62 8.52
CA PRO A 54 16.17 -6.40 9.01
C PRO A 54 17.20 -5.85 8.00
N LEU A 55 17.11 -4.56 7.69
CA LEU A 55 17.92 -3.91 6.64
C LEU A 55 19.43 -3.96 6.90
N ASP A 56 19.83 -3.88 8.17
CA ASP A 56 21.23 -3.95 8.59
C ASP A 56 21.83 -5.36 8.42
N MET A 57 20.99 -6.40 8.49
CA MET A 57 21.41 -7.78 8.31
C MET A 57 21.49 -8.18 6.83
N VAL A 58 20.49 -7.79 6.02
CA VAL A 58 20.40 -8.23 4.61
C VAL A 58 21.58 -7.75 3.77
N LYS A 59 22.18 -6.63 4.13
CA LYS A 59 23.38 -6.08 3.49
C LYS A 59 24.58 -7.05 3.51
N GLY A 60 24.67 -7.90 4.54
CA GLY A 60 25.72 -8.92 4.71
C GLY A 60 25.50 -10.22 3.93
N CYS A 61 24.30 -10.44 3.38
CA CYS A 61 23.89 -11.71 2.78
C CYS A 61 24.52 -11.96 1.40
N LYS A 62 25.81 -12.28 1.34
CA LYS A 62 26.56 -12.45 0.08
C LYS A 62 26.08 -13.63 -0.76
N ASN A 63 25.42 -14.63 -0.13
CA ASN A 63 24.88 -15.81 -0.81
C ASN A 63 23.49 -15.56 -1.38
N LEU A 64 22.83 -14.46 -1.03
CA LEU A 64 21.45 -14.14 -1.40
C LEU A 64 21.33 -13.97 -2.93
N LYS A 65 20.40 -14.71 -3.52
CA LYS A 65 20.05 -14.65 -4.94
C LYS A 65 18.69 -14.01 -5.19
N TRP A 66 17.75 -14.22 -4.24
CA TRP A 66 16.40 -13.71 -4.36
C TRP A 66 15.81 -13.34 -2.99
N LEU A 67 15.21 -12.14 -2.93
CA LEU A 67 14.41 -11.65 -1.81
C LEU A 67 12.96 -11.45 -2.28
N GLN A 68 12.03 -12.21 -1.69
CA GLN A 68 10.59 -12.02 -1.82
C GLN A 68 10.07 -11.24 -0.63
N LEU A 69 9.66 -10.00 -0.84
CA LEU A 69 9.00 -9.23 0.21
C LEU A 69 7.57 -9.72 0.45
N ASP A 70 7.16 -9.74 1.70
CA ASP A 70 5.76 -9.94 2.08
C ASP A 70 4.92 -8.66 1.94
N SER A 71 5.56 -7.49 1.85
CA SER A 71 4.92 -6.19 1.58
C SER A 71 4.74 -5.90 0.09
N ALA A 72 3.82 -4.97 -0.24
CA ALA A 72 3.71 -4.38 -1.57
C ALA A 72 4.72 -3.23 -1.77
N GLY A 73 5.07 -2.50 -0.71
CA GLY A 73 6.12 -1.48 -0.72
C GLY A 73 7.51 -2.11 -0.71
N ALA A 74 8.45 -1.51 -1.45
CA ALA A 74 9.84 -1.95 -1.55
C ALA A 74 10.84 -0.81 -1.31
N ASP A 75 10.37 0.36 -0.95
CA ASP A 75 11.12 1.62 -0.84
C ASP A 75 12.35 1.53 0.05
N LEU A 76 12.30 0.75 1.13
CA LEU A 76 13.44 0.54 2.02
C LEU A 76 14.53 -0.34 1.39
N PHE A 77 14.15 -1.33 0.58
CA PHE A 77 15.05 -2.32 0.00
C PHE A 77 15.68 -1.89 -1.33
N VAL A 78 15.13 -0.86 -2.00
CA VAL A 78 15.71 -0.33 -3.25
C VAL A 78 16.76 0.75 -3.00
N LYS A 79 16.99 1.16 -1.74
CA LYS A 79 18.03 2.12 -1.40
C LYS A 79 19.41 1.55 -1.73
N GLU A 80 20.29 2.40 -2.26
CA GLU A 80 21.63 2.00 -2.62
C GLU A 80 22.40 1.35 -1.46
N GLY A 81 23.04 0.23 -1.74
CA GLY A 81 23.85 -0.52 -0.77
C GLY A 81 23.04 -1.33 0.27
N VAL A 82 21.72 -1.43 0.16
CA VAL A 82 20.91 -2.32 1.02
C VAL A 82 20.97 -3.75 0.53
N LEU A 83 20.76 -4.01 -0.74
CA LEU A 83 20.87 -5.37 -1.30
C LEU A 83 22.22 -5.63 -1.93
N PRO A 84 22.78 -6.85 -1.80
CA PRO A 84 23.94 -7.27 -2.56
C PRO A 84 23.69 -7.19 -4.07
N ARG A 85 24.76 -7.01 -4.86
CA ARG A 85 24.66 -6.95 -6.32
C ARG A 85 24.11 -8.25 -6.89
N GLY A 86 23.19 -8.14 -7.85
CA GLY A 86 22.61 -9.29 -8.57
C GLY A 86 21.44 -9.97 -7.88
N VAL A 87 21.08 -9.53 -6.68
CA VAL A 87 19.89 -10.05 -5.98
C VAL A 87 18.61 -9.64 -6.73
N LYS A 88 17.76 -10.60 -7.05
CA LYS A 88 16.41 -10.33 -7.54
C LYS A 88 15.53 -9.91 -6.38
N LEU A 89 14.79 -8.81 -6.52
CA LEU A 89 13.82 -8.34 -5.55
C LEU A 89 12.42 -8.48 -6.13
N THR A 90 11.52 -9.13 -5.40
CA THR A 90 10.09 -9.23 -5.73
C THR A 90 9.24 -8.80 -4.54
N ASN A 91 8.02 -8.34 -4.79
CA ASN A 91 7.09 -7.92 -3.76
C ASN A 91 5.74 -8.65 -3.85
N SER A 92 4.87 -8.44 -2.88
CA SER A 92 3.55 -9.08 -2.82
C SER A 92 2.42 -8.23 -3.39
N THR A 93 2.71 -7.43 -4.44
CA THR A 93 1.67 -6.72 -5.20
C THR A 93 0.64 -7.72 -5.76
N GLY A 94 -0.64 -7.46 -5.57
CA GLY A 94 -1.75 -8.37 -5.90
C GLY A 94 -2.39 -9.03 -4.68
N ALA A 95 -1.73 -8.96 -3.52
CA ALA A 95 -2.27 -9.50 -2.27
C ALA A 95 -3.16 -8.51 -1.51
N TYR A 96 -2.91 -7.22 -1.66
CA TYR A 96 -3.41 -6.16 -0.77
C TYR A 96 -4.66 -5.43 -1.27
N GLY A 97 -4.96 -5.53 -2.55
CA GLY A 97 -6.06 -4.78 -3.18
C GLY A 97 -7.39 -4.96 -2.47
N LEU A 98 -7.73 -6.19 -2.05
CA LEU A 98 -8.97 -6.48 -1.34
C LEU A 98 -9.06 -5.71 -0.01
N ALA A 99 -8.15 -5.98 0.93
CA ALA A 99 -8.22 -5.43 2.27
C ALA A 99 -8.16 -3.90 2.28
N ILE A 100 -7.18 -3.33 1.56
CA ILE A 100 -6.95 -1.88 1.58
C ILE A 100 -8.08 -1.13 0.87
N SER A 101 -8.59 -1.63 -0.25
CA SER A 101 -9.69 -0.95 -0.93
C SER A 101 -11.00 -0.99 -0.14
N GLU A 102 -11.27 -2.07 0.63
CA GLU A 102 -12.39 -2.12 1.56
C GLU A 102 -12.20 -1.13 2.72
N HIS A 103 -11.00 -1.02 3.26
CA HIS A 103 -10.66 0.00 4.25
C HIS A 103 -10.93 1.41 3.69
N MET A 104 -10.47 1.71 2.45
CA MET A 104 -10.71 3.00 1.80
C MET A 104 -12.20 3.32 1.64
N ILE A 105 -13.03 2.34 1.27
CA ILE A 105 -14.50 2.51 1.22
C ILE A 105 -15.07 2.74 2.62
N GLY A 106 -14.59 2.00 3.62
CA GLY A 106 -15.03 2.13 5.01
C GLY A 106 -14.78 3.53 5.58
N VAL A 107 -13.56 4.07 5.41
CA VAL A 107 -13.22 5.42 5.89
C VAL A 107 -13.93 6.51 5.08
N LEU A 108 -14.12 6.33 3.76
CA LEU A 108 -14.89 7.25 2.93
C LEU A 108 -16.34 7.33 3.41
N LEU A 109 -16.98 6.18 3.64
CA LEU A 109 -18.34 6.13 4.16
C LEU A 109 -18.41 6.69 5.58
N SER A 110 -17.40 6.47 6.42
CA SER A 110 -17.33 7.06 7.75
C SER A 110 -17.36 8.60 7.69
N ILE A 111 -16.63 9.21 6.76
CA ILE A 111 -16.64 10.66 6.56
C ILE A 111 -17.97 11.10 5.94
N TYR A 112 -18.42 10.47 4.87
CA TYR A 112 -19.63 10.84 4.13
C TYR A 112 -20.91 10.73 4.98
N LYS A 113 -21.00 9.71 5.84
CA LYS A 113 -22.14 9.45 6.73
C LYS A 113 -21.93 10.03 8.13
N LYS A 114 -20.82 10.73 8.38
CA LYS A 114 -20.48 11.34 9.67
C LYS A 114 -20.43 10.33 10.84
N LEU A 115 -20.04 9.07 10.56
CA LEU A 115 -20.05 8.01 11.56
C LEU A 115 -19.11 8.31 12.74
N TYR A 116 -18.01 9.00 12.49
CA TYR A 116 -17.07 9.46 13.52
C TYR A 116 -17.75 10.44 14.49
N LEU A 117 -18.60 11.38 14.02
CA LEU A 117 -19.34 12.31 14.88
C LEU A 117 -20.42 11.57 15.69
N TYR A 118 -21.12 10.60 15.08
CA TYR A 118 -22.10 9.78 15.81
C TYR A 118 -21.41 8.89 16.84
N ARG A 119 -20.18 8.44 16.61
CA ARG A 119 -19.40 7.74 17.63
C ARG A 119 -19.07 8.65 18.82
N ASP A 120 -18.68 9.89 18.55
CA ASP A 120 -18.45 10.90 19.59
C ASP A 120 -19.74 11.18 20.37
N ASN A 121 -20.87 11.36 19.67
CA ASN A 121 -22.18 11.54 20.29
C ASN A 121 -22.56 10.36 21.19
N GLN A 122 -22.33 9.12 20.72
CA GLN A 122 -22.59 7.92 21.52
C GLN A 122 -21.75 7.91 22.81
N ASN A 123 -20.47 8.27 22.73
CA ASN A 123 -19.59 8.35 23.91
C ASN A 123 -20.07 9.39 24.95
N ASN A 124 -20.79 10.41 24.49
CA ASN A 124 -21.35 11.48 25.31
C ASN A 124 -22.86 11.29 25.60
N SER A 125 -23.45 10.14 25.26
CA SER A 125 -24.88 9.85 25.42
C SER A 125 -25.78 10.89 24.74
N LEU A 126 -25.36 11.46 23.59
CA LEU A 126 -26.10 12.47 22.85
C LEU A 126 -26.92 11.84 21.72
N TRP A 127 -28.25 12.01 21.77
CA TRP A 127 -29.15 11.68 20.67
C TRP A 127 -29.31 12.90 19.75
N LYS A 128 -28.33 13.11 18.83
CA LYS A 128 -28.26 14.33 18.01
C LYS A 128 -28.08 13.97 16.54
N ASN A 129 -28.81 14.65 15.65
CA ASN A 129 -28.61 14.59 14.21
C ASN A 129 -27.45 15.55 13.79
N GLU A 130 -26.46 15.03 13.06
CA GLU A 130 -25.31 15.79 12.56
C GLU A 130 -25.54 16.42 11.17
N GLY A 131 -26.78 16.46 10.69
CA GLY A 131 -27.19 17.15 9.46
C GLY A 131 -26.87 16.36 8.18
N GLU A 132 -26.83 17.08 7.07
CA GLU A 132 -26.70 16.51 5.72
C GLU A 132 -25.48 15.60 5.55
N VAL A 133 -25.64 14.55 4.76
CA VAL A 133 -24.62 13.55 4.44
C VAL A 133 -24.40 13.45 2.94
N LYS A 134 -23.23 12.92 2.53
CA LYS A 134 -22.93 12.64 1.12
C LYS A 134 -23.12 11.16 0.77
N SER A 135 -23.10 10.86 -0.53
CA SER A 135 -23.17 9.50 -1.06
C SER A 135 -22.02 9.24 -2.03
N ILE A 136 -21.59 7.99 -2.14
CA ILE A 136 -20.70 7.55 -3.21
C ILE A 136 -21.44 7.55 -4.55
N TYR A 137 -22.74 7.25 -4.54
CA TYR A 137 -23.54 7.35 -5.75
C TYR A 137 -23.51 8.79 -6.32
N GLY A 138 -23.07 8.90 -7.56
CA GLY A 138 -22.93 10.19 -8.28
C GLY A 138 -21.69 11.01 -7.89
N CYS A 139 -20.84 10.56 -6.97
CA CYS A 139 -19.58 11.25 -6.68
C CYS A 139 -18.54 11.02 -7.80
N THR A 140 -17.62 11.95 -7.97
CA THR A 140 -16.44 11.80 -8.82
C THR A 140 -15.23 11.44 -7.98
N ALA A 141 -14.65 10.25 -8.20
CA ALA A 141 -13.44 9.80 -7.52
C ALA A 141 -12.23 9.86 -8.46
N LEU A 142 -11.22 10.64 -8.06
CA LEU A 142 -9.90 10.70 -8.70
C LEU A 142 -8.95 9.74 -7.98
N VAL A 143 -8.56 8.68 -8.67
CA VAL A 143 -7.67 7.64 -8.12
C VAL A 143 -6.29 7.79 -8.72
N ILE A 144 -5.32 8.19 -7.90
CA ILE A 144 -3.93 8.44 -8.30
C ILE A 144 -3.07 7.25 -7.87
N GLY A 145 -2.58 6.50 -8.88
CA GLY A 145 -1.97 5.20 -8.71
C GLY A 145 -2.98 4.07 -8.93
N LEU A 146 -2.97 3.47 -10.13
CA LEU A 146 -3.88 2.40 -10.57
C LEU A 146 -3.20 1.03 -10.54
N GLY A 147 -2.50 0.76 -9.44
CA GLY A 147 -1.98 -0.57 -9.14
C GLY A 147 -3.07 -1.50 -8.62
N ASP A 148 -2.65 -2.51 -7.85
CA ASP A 148 -3.54 -3.46 -7.17
C ASP A 148 -4.59 -2.74 -6.30
N ILE A 149 -4.14 -1.87 -5.41
CA ILE A 149 -4.99 -1.16 -4.42
C ILE A 149 -5.92 -0.14 -5.10
N GLY A 150 -5.33 0.81 -5.84
CA GLY A 150 -6.13 1.88 -6.46
C GLY A 150 -7.09 1.36 -7.53
N GLY A 151 -6.69 0.32 -8.28
CA GLY A 151 -7.57 -0.35 -9.24
C GLY A 151 -8.77 -1.00 -8.56
N ASP A 152 -8.55 -1.70 -7.44
CA ASP A 152 -9.63 -2.34 -6.69
C ASP A 152 -10.53 -1.32 -5.98
N PHE A 153 -9.98 -0.21 -5.50
CA PHE A 153 -10.80 0.90 -5.00
C PHE A 153 -11.68 1.51 -6.09
N ALA A 154 -11.11 1.80 -7.28
CA ALA A 154 -11.88 2.35 -8.41
C ALA A 154 -13.02 1.42 -8.83
N LYS A 155 -12.80 0.10 -8.89
CA LYS A 155 -13.86 -0.90 -9.17
C LYS A 155 -15.01 -0.81 -8.17
N ARG A 156 -14.71 -0.67 -6.87
CA ARG A 156 -15.72 -0.56 -5.80
C ARG A 156 -16.49 0.75 -5.88
N ILE A 157 -15.81 1.87 -6.13
CA ILE A 157 -16.48 3.16 -6.37
C ILE A 157 -17.43 3.06 -7.56
N LYS A 158 -16.97 2.47 -8.68
CA LYS A 158 -17.80 2.27 -9.86
C LYS A 158 -19.02 1.40 -9.58
N ALA A 159 -18.85 0.30 -8.86
CA ALA A 159 -19.94 -0.60 -8.46
C ALA A 159 -20.98 0.09 -7.54
N LEU A 160 -20.56 1.08 -6.75
CA LEU A 160 -21.44 1.90 -5.91
C LEU A 160 -22.05 3.11 -6.64
N GLY A 161 -21.88 3.21 -7.97
CA GLY A 161 -22.46 4.25 -8.82
C GLY A 161 -21.69 5.56 -8.83
N GLY A 162 -20.41 5.56 -8.43
CA GLY A 162 -19.51 6.71 -8.57
C GLY A 162 -18.92 6.81 -9.98
N TYR A 163 -18.51 8.01 -10.37
CA TYR A 163 -17.74 8.29 -11.58
C TYR A 163 -16.25 8.19 -11.27
N THR A 164 -15.49 7.44 -12.05
CA THR A 164 -14.11 7.08 -11.73
C THR A 164 -13.13 7.67 -12.74
N ILE A 165 -12.23 8.52 -12.26
CA ILE A 165 -11.11 9.07 -13.01
C ILE A 165 -9.82 8.45 -12.47
N GLY A 166 -9.07 7.79 -13.33
CA GLY A 166 -7.79 7.18 -12.96
C GLY A 166 -6.61 8.01 -13.44
N VAL A 167 -5.55 8.06 -12.63
CA VAL A 167 -4.26 8.64 -13.01
C VAL A 167 -3.16 7.62 -12.79
N ARG A 168 -2.28 7.43 -13.79
CA ARG A 168 -1.10 6.57 -13.71
C ARG A 168 0.12 7.21 -14.37
N ARG A 169 1.29 6.68 -14.07
CA ARG A 169 2.57 7.19 -14.59
C ARG A 169 2.75 6.96 -16.08
N SER A 170 2.39 5.79 -16.55
CA SER A 170 2.56 5.35 -17.93
C SER A 170 1.46 4.37 -18.30
N ASP A 171 1.27 4.13 -19.59
CA ASP A 171 0.22 3.29 -20.14
C ASP A 171 -1.15 4.03 -20.20
N THR A 172 -1.74 4.02 -21.38
CA THR A 172 -3.01 4.69 -21.68
C THR A 172 -4.15 3.71 -21.95
N ASN A 173 -3.91 2.40 -21.76
CA ASN A 173 -4.96 1.39 -21.90
C ASN A 173 -5.95 1.53 -20.73
N LYS A 174 -7.10 2.12 -20.99
CA LYS A 174 -8.12 2.39 -19.98
C LYS A 174 -8.84 1.10 -19.59
N PRO A 175 -8.77 0.66 -18.31
CA PRO A 175 -9.58 -0.44 -17.81
C PRO A 175 -11.10 -0.11 -17.87
N GLU A 176 -11.94 -1.13 -18.01
CA GLU A 176 -13.40 -0.98 -18.10
C GLU A 176 -14.04 -0.32 -16.86
N TYR A 177 -13.44 -0.51 -15.69
CA TYR A 177 -13.91 0.07 -14.43
C TYR A 177 -13.62 1.57 -14.29
N LEU A 178 -12.93 2.19 -15.27
CA LEU A 178 -12.70 3.64 -15.28
C LEU A 178 -13.58 4.31 -16.33
N ASP A 179 -14.14 5.47 -15.97
CA ASP A 179 -14.80 6.36 -16.93
C ASP A 179 -13.73 7.14 -17.72
N GLU A 180 -12.70 7.65 -17.05
CA GLU A 180 -11.60 8.38 -17.66
C GLU A 180 -10.23 7.90 -17.14
N LEU A 181 -9.20 8.05 -17.99
CA LEU A 181 -7.81 7.72 -17.63
C LEU A 181 -6.88 8.84 -18.13
N TYR A 182 -5.97 9.27 -17.26
CA TYR A 182 -5.00 10.32 -17.54
C TYR A 182 -3.59 9.94 -17.03
N LEU A 183 -2.60 10.71 -17.46
CA LEU A 183 -1.24 10.67 -16.92
C LEU A 183 -1.06 11.72 -15.82
N MET A 184 0.08 11.64 -15.12
CA MET A 184 0.36 12.43 -13.90
C MET A 184 0.35 13.94 -14.12
N ASP A 185 0.66 14.42 -15.34
CA ASP A 185 0.67 15.84 -15.71
C ASP A 185 -0.72 16.49 -15.67
N LYS A 186 -1.79 15.68 -15.69
CA LYS A 186 -3.19 16.16 -15.68
C LYS A 186 -3.81 16.32 -14.29
N ILE A 187 -3.10 15.98 -13.23
CA ILE A 187 -3.64 16.00 -11.85
C ILE A 187 -4.27 17.36 -11.52
N ASP A 188 -3.58 18.46 -11.80
CA ASP A 188 -4.02 19.79 -11.45
C ASP A 188 -5.35 20.20 -12.12
N GLU A 189 -5.60 19.72 -13.35
CA GLU A 189 -6.84 19.94 -14.09
C GLU A 189 -8.01 19.09 -13.55
N LEU A 190 -7.70 17.98 -12.87
CA LEU A 190 -8.68 17.01 -12.37
C LEU A 190 -9.08 17.28 -10.92
N LEU A 191 -8.19 17.84 -10.10
CA LEU A 191 -8.43 18.11 -8.67
C LEU A 191 -9.72 18.91 -8.41
N PRO A 192 -10.05 19.99 -9.18
CA PRO A 192 -11.28 20.75 -8.95
C PRO A 192 -12.58 19.99 -9.25
N LYS A 193 -12.51 18.86 -9.96
CA LYS A 193 -13.66 18.04 -10.37
C LYS A 193 -13.96 16.91 -9.38
N ALA A 194 -12.99 16.54 -8.55
CA ALA A 194 -13.04 15.35 -7.73
C ALA A 194 -13.67 15.58 -6.36
N ASP A 195 -14.72 14.81 -6.03
CA ASP A 195 -15.30 14.76 -4.68
C ASP A 195 -14.45 13.91 -3.73
N VAL A 196 -13.74 12.93 -4.29
CA VAL A 196 -12.81 12.05 -3.58
C VAL A 196 -11.49 12.01 -4.33
N VAL A 197 -10.39 12.24 -3.64
CA VAL A 197 -9.03 12.06 -4.16
C VAL A 197 -8.38 10.94 -3.36
N ALA A 198 -7.98 9.85 -4.03
CA ALA A 198 -7.39 8.68 -3.39
C ALA A 198 -5.97 8.43 -3.90
N LEU A 199 -5.02 8.32 -2.96
CA LEU A 199 -3.61 8.10 -3.24
C LEU A 199 -3.21 6.68 -2.86
N SER A 200 -2.64 5.94 -3.83
CA SER A 200 -2.02 4.63 -3.62
C SER A 200 -0.69 4.55 -4.39
N LEU A 201 0.20 5.48 -4.07
CA LEU A 201 1.49 5.69 -4.72
C LEU A 201 2.64 5.14 -3.87
N PRO A 202 3.70 4.57 -4.48
CA PRO A 202 4.96 4.30 -3.78
C PRO A 202 5.69 5.61 -3.47
N GLU A 203 6.66 5.53 -2.55
CA GLU A 203 7.58 6.64 -2.29
C GLU A 203 8.65 6.69 -3.39
N THR A 204 8.72 7.81 -4.08
CA THR A 204 9.75 8.15 -5.07
C THR A 204 10.02 9.65 -5.03
N LYS A 205 11.07 10.11 -5.74
CA LYS A 205 11.35 11.55 -5.85
C LYS A 205 10.17 12.33 -6.44
N GLU A 206 9.44 11.73 -7.38
CA GLU A 206 8.31 12.36 -8.08
C GLU A 206 7.04 12.38 -7.23
N THR A 207 6.91 11.48 -6.27
CA THR A 207 5.73 11.41 -5.40
C THR A 207 5.93 12.08 -4.05
N TYR A 208 7.18 12.42 -3.68
CA TYR A 208 7.48 13.15 -2.46
C TYR A 208 6.82 14.52 -2.45
N LYS A 209 5.99 14.80 -1.43
CA LYS A 209 5.17 16.02 -1.31
C LYS A 209 4.40 16.38 -2.58
N LEU A 210 3.97 15.36 -3.32
CA LEU A 210 3.14 15.55 -4.53
C LEU A 210 1.88 16.36 -4.19
N PHE A 211 1.27 16.11 -3.03
CA PHE A 211 0.14 16.90 -2.51
C PHE A 211 0.66 18.00 -1.58
N SER A 212 1.30 19.00 -2.20
CA SER A 212 1.72 20.25 -1.56
C SER A 212 0.52 21.15 -1.24
N LYS A 213 0.76 22.25 -0.53
CA LYS A 213 -0.24 23.30 -0.25
C LYS A 213 -0.94 23.79 -1.52
N ASP A 214 -0.21 23.95 -2.64
CA ASP A 214 -0.77 24.37 -3.93
C ASP A 214 -1.77 23.34 -4.46
N LYS A 215 -1.41 22.05 -4.51
CA LYS A 215 -2.33 21.02 -4.99
C LYS A 215 -3.54 20.83 -4.09
N ILE A 216 -3.36 20.87 -2.77
CA ILE A 216 -4.47 20.80 -1.80
C ILE A 216 -5.42 21.99 -1.99
N SER A 217 -4.90 23.18 -2.26
CA SER A 217 -5.73 24.35 -2.55
C SER A 217 -6.60 24.23 -3.80
N LYS A 218 -6.12 23.49 -4.83
CA LYS A 218 -6.85 23.22 -6.07
C LYS A 218 -7.93 22.15 -5.94
N MET A 219 -7.92 21.35 -4.86
CA MET A 219 -8.96 20.36 -4.63
C MET A 219 -10.34 21.03 -4.55
N LYS A 220 -11.37 20.30 -4.97
CA LYS A 220 -12.75 20.76 -4.86
C LYS A 220 -13.11 21.07 -3.40
N LYS A 221 -13.86 22.13 -3.17
CA LYS A 221 -14.40 22.39 -1.82
C LYS A 221 -15.27 21.22 -1.37
N ASP A 222 -15.22 20.88 -0.08
CA ASP A 222 -15.94 19.75 0.50
C ASP A 222 -15.61 18.38 -0.12
N SER A 223 -14.40 18.24 -0.69
CA SER A 223 -13.87 16.96 -1.12
C SER A 223 -13.18 16.21 0.02
N VAL A 224 -12.91 14.91 -0.20
CA VAL A 224 -12.20 14.03 0.75
C VAL A 224 -10.86 13.60 0.15
N LEU A 225 -9.79 13.64 0.96
CA LEU A 225 -8.48 13.10 0.61
C LEU A 225 -8.24 11.78 1.36
N ILE A 226 -7.89 10.71 0.63
CA ILE A 226 -7.55 9.39 1.20
C ILE A 226 -6.13 9.05 0.81
N ASN A 227 -5.29 8.65 1.78
CA ASN A 227 -3.93 8.20 1.50
C ASN A 227 -3.66 6.85 2.17
N VAL A 228 -3.40 5.84 1.35
CA VAL A 228 -2.99 4.48 1.75
C VAL A 228 -1.66 4.07 1.08
N GLY A 229 -0.97 5.02 0.45
CA GLY A 229 0.31 4.81 -0.22
C GLY A 229 1.50 5.02 0.72
N ARG A 230 1.98 6.27 0.78
CA ARG A 230 3.05 6.71 1.69
C ARG A 230 2.73 8.09 2.24
N GLY A 231 3.03 8.30 3.53
CA GLY A 231 2.80 9.58 4.20
C GLY A 231 3.53 10.75 3.56
N THR A 232 4.74 10.49 3.09
CA THR A 232 5.60 11.48 2.39
C THR A 232 4.98 12.09 1.13
N ALA A 233 3.90 11.50 0.59
CA ALA A 233 3.20 12.05 -0.58
C ALA A 233 2.40 13.34 -0.27
N ILE A 234 2.11 13.63 1.00
CA ILE A 234 1.28 14.77 1.42
C ILE A 234 2.11 15.71 2.29
N ASP A 235 1.94 17.01 2.08
CA ASP A 235 2.29 18.03 3.05
C ASP A 235 1.24 18.01 4.16
N THR A 236 1.55 17.34 5.28
CA THR A 236 0.60 17.11 6.38
C THR A 236 0.15 18.41 7.04
N GLU A 237 1.03 19.41 7.14
CA GLU A 237 0.68 20.71 7.71
C GLU A 237 -0.32 21.46 6.82
N ALA A 238 -0.08 21.45 5.50
CA ALA A 238 -1.02 22.05 4.55
C ALA A 238 -2.38 21.32 4.53
N LEU A 239 -2.38 20.01 4.75
CA LEU A 239 -3.61 19.23 4.91
C LEU A 239 -4.37 19.64 6.18
N CYS A 240 -3.67 19.82 7.31
CA CYS A 240 -4.28 20.31 8.55
C CYS A 240 -4.94 21.69 8.34
N ASP A 241 -4.25 22.62 7.69
CA ASP A 241 -4.81 23.96 7.37
C ASP A 241 -6.09 23.85 6.53
N ALA A 242 -6.11 22.96 5.55
CA ALA A 242 -7.27 22.75 4.68
C ALA A 242 -8.47 22.10 5.40
N LEU A 243 -8.21 21.24 6.38
CA LEU A 243 -9.25 20.62 7.20
C LEU A 243 -9.83 21.61 8.22
N GLU A 244 -8.99 22.35 8.92
CA GLU A 244 -9.39 23.34 9.93
C GLU A 244 -10.13 24.53 9.31
N SER A 245 -9.74 24.96 8.11
CA SER A 245 -10.46 26.04 7.37
C SER A 245 -11.79 25.59 6.77
N GLY A 246 -12.12 24.27 6.81
CA GLY A 246 -13.31 23.74 6.15
C GLY A 246 -13.23 23.72 4.61
N LYS A 247 -12.03 23.79 4.04
CA LYS A 247 -11.80 23.62 2.60
C LYS A 247 -12.11 22.18 2.18
N LEU A 248 -11.64 21.21 2.98
CA LEU A 248 -11.91 19.78 2.79
C LEU A 248 -12.98 19.30 3.75
N LEU A 249 -13.86 18.42 3.28
CA LEU A 249 -14.85 17.73 4.12
C LEU A 249 -14.18 16.82 5.14
N GLY A 250 -13.10 16.17 4.76
CA GLY A 250 -12.32 15.30 5.63
C GLY A 250 -11.11 14.68 4.93
N ALA A 251 -10.30 14.01 5.72
CA ALA A 251 -9.21 13.18 5.22
C ALA A 251 -9.15 11.84 5.95
N ALA A 252 -8.65 10.81 5.26
CA ALA A 252 -8.34 9.52 5.85
C ALA A 252 -6.91 9.13 5.50
N LEU A 253 -6.08 8.94 6.54
CA LEU A 253 -4.66 8.64 6.42
C LEU A 253 -4.36 7.31 7.12
N ASP A 254 -4.03 6.29 6.35
CA ASP A 254 -3.47 5.06 6.92
C ASP A 254 -1.94 5.14 7.06
N VAL A 255 -1.35 6.12 6.39
CA VAL A 255 0.10 6.40 6.37
C VAL A 255 0.37 7.87 6.65
N THR A 256 1.43 8.14 7.42
CA THR A 256 1.86 9.49 7.83
C THR A 256 3.35 9.70 7.62
N ASP A 257 3.82 10.92 7.72
CA ASP A 257 5.23 11.26 7.75
C ASP A 257 5.47 12.27 8.89
N PRO A 258 6.22 11.87 9.94
CA PRO A 258 6.85 10.56 10.16
C PRO A 258 5.90 9.45 10.60
N GLU A 259 6.38 8.21 10.55
CA GLU A 259 5.75 7.03 11.17
C GLU A 259 6.71 6.45 12.23
N PRO A 260 6.23 6.24 13.50
CA PRO A 260 4.91 6.58 14.03
C PRO A 260 4.64 8.09 14.08
N LEU A 261 3.37 8.47 13.91
CA LEU A 261 2.95 9.87 14.05
C LEU A 261 3.20 10.36 15.48
N PRO A 262 3.90 11.51 15.70
CA PRO A 262 4.16 12.08 17.02
C PRO A 262 2.87 12.31 17.81
N LYS A 263 2.93 12.04 19.11
CA LYS A 263 1.75 12.15 20.01
C LYS A 263 1.20 13.57 20.14
N ASP A 264 2.04 14.57 19.92
CA ASP A 264 1.72 16.00 19.99
C ASP A 264 1.36 16.63 18.63
N HIS A 265 1.32 15.82 17.57
CA HIS A 265 0.98 16.32 16.25
C HIS A 265 -0.47 16.82 16.21
N ARG A 266 -0.69 18.05 15.70
CA ARG A 266 -2.00 18.72 15.72
C ARG A 266 -3.14 17.95 15.00
N ILE A 267 -2.80 17.11 14.02
CA ILE A 267 -3.79 16.36 13.26
C ILE A 267 -4.65 15.42 14.13
N TRP A 268 -4.13 14.98 15.30
CA TRP A 268 -4.90 14.18 16.25
C TRP A 268 -6.13 14.91 16.79
N GLY A 269 -6.07 16.24 16.87
CA GLY A 269 -7.17 17.10 17.31
C GLY A 269 -8.19 17.44 16.22
N ILE A 270 -7.92 17.14 14.97
CA ILE A 270 -8.78 17.48 13.82
C ILE A 270 -9.85 16.42 13.64
N LYS A 271 -11.10 16.74 14.02
CA LYS A 271 -12.21 15.77 14.08
C LYS A 271 -12.53 15.07 12.75
N ASN A 272 -12.40 15.78 11.62
CA ASN A 272 -12.65 15.25 10.28
C ASN A 272 -11.41 14.61 9.62
N ALA A 273 -10.36 14.36 10.40
CA ALA A 273 -9.23 13.51 10.04
C ALA A 273 -9.41 12.11 10.67
N ILE A 274 -9.48 11.07 9.84
CA ILE A 274 -9.46 9.67 10.29
C ILE A 274 -8.05 9.14 10.09
N ILE A 275 -7.41 8.70 11.17
CA ILE A 275 -6.03 8.20 11.15
C ILE A 275 -6.05 6.74 11.58
N THR A 276 -5.42 5.88 10.81
CA THR A 276 -5.15 4.49 11.15
C THR A 276 -3.64 4.23 11.08
N PRO A 277 -3.06 3.42 11.99
CA PRO A 277 -1.61 3.31 12.14
C PRO A 277 -0.99 2.27 11.18
N HIS A 278 -1.09 2.54 9.86
CA HIS A 278 -0.57 1.71 8.76
C HIS A 278 -1.04 0.24 8.86
N VAL A 279 -2.36 0.07 9.05
CA VAL A 279 -2.99 -1.25 9.33
C VAL A 279 -4.01 -1.69 8.29
N SER A 280 -4.27 -0.89 7.26
CA SER A 280 -5.25 -1.23 6.21
C SER A 280 -4.87 -2.49 5.42
N GLY A 281 -3.58 -2.83 5.40
CA GLY A 281 -3.03 -4.06 4.85
C GLY A 281 -2.66 -5.06 5.95
N ASN A 282 -1.36 -5.41 6.02
CA ASN A 282 -0.79 -6.39 6.95
C ASN A 282 -1.46 -7.78 6.86
N TYR A 283 -1.33 -8.56 7.92
CA TYR A 283 -1.94 -9.89 8.06
C TYR A 283 -3.30 -9.85 8.77
N ASN A 284 -3.91 -8.66 8.92
CA ASN A 284 -5.17 -8.49 9.63
C ASN A 284 -6.35 -9.18 8.93
N LEU A 285 -6.31 -9.31 7.61
CA LEU A 285 -7.24 -10.11 6.84
C LEU A 285 -6.57 -11.43 6.44
N LYS A 286 -7.13 -12.58 6.84
CA LYS A 286 -6.61 -13.92 6.51
C LYS A 286 -6.42 -14.12 4.99
N GLU A 287 -7.34 -13.62 4.19
CA GLU A 287 -7.25 -13.69 2.73
C GLU A 287 -6.01 -12.95 2.18
N THR A 288 -5.65 -11.80 2.74
CA THR A 288 -4.41 -11.08 2.37
C THR A 288 -3.18 -11.95 2.64
N HIS A 289 -3.11 -12.55 3.83
CA HIS A 289 -2.03 -13.46 4.19
C HIS A 289 -1.94 -14.65 3.23
N HIS A 290 -3.07 -15.30 2.95
CA HIS A 290 -3.12 -16.41 1.98
C HIS A 290 -2.61 -15.99 0.59
N ARG A 291 -2.98 -14.80 0.10
CA ARG A 291 -2.50 -14.27 -1.18
C ARG A 291 -1.01 -13.99 -1.18
N ILE A 292 -0.45 -13.47 -0.09
CA ILE A 292 0.99 -13.24 0.06
C ILE A 292 1.74 -14.57 -0.06
N VAL A 293 1.30 -15.60 0.69
CA VAL A 293 1.90 -16.94 0.63
C VAL A 293 1.81 -17.51 -0.78
N LYS A 294 0.65 -17.42 -1.42
CA LYS A 294 0.45 -17.90 -2.80
C LYS A 294 1.40 -17.23 -3.81
N ILE A 295 1.67 -15.94 -3.65
CA ILE A 295 2.66 -15.23 -4.48
C ILE A 295 4.07 -15.78 -4.21
N ALA A 296 4.43 -15.99 -2.93
CA ALA A 296 5.72 -16.52 -2.55
C ALA A 296 5.93 -17.97 -3.07
N VAL A 297 4.93 -18.83 -2.92
CA VAL A 297 4.94 -20.21 -3.45
C VAL A 297 5.15 -20.22 -4.97
N ASN A 298 4.35 -19.41 -5.71
CA ASN A 298 4.47 -19.31 -7.15
C ASN A 298 5.85 -18.81 -7.60
N ASN A 299 6.40 -17.82 -6.93
CA ASN A 299 7.73 -17.29 -7.24
C ASN A 299 8.85 -18.27 -6.84
N LEU A 300 8.68 -19.03 -5.74
CA LEU A 300 9.64 -20.06 -5.35
C LEU A 300 9.68 -21.18 -6.40
N GLU A 301 8.54 -21.65 -6.85
CA GLU A 301 8.44 -22.65 -7.91
C GLU A 301 9.16 -22.18 -9.20
N ARG A 302 8.89 -20.92 -9.61
CA ARG A 302 9.54 -20.30 -10.78
C ARG A 302 11.05 -20.17 -10.60
N PHE A 303 11.49 -19.78 -9.40
CA PHE A 303 12.91 -19.64 -9.09
C PHE A 303 13.64 -20.98 -9.22
N ILE A 304 13.07 -22.07 -8.66
CA ILE A 304 13.63 -23.42 -8.75
C ILE A 304 13.68 -23.93 -10.19
N LYS A 305 12.67 -23.59 -11.01
CA LYS A 305 12.61 -23.95 -12.44
C LYS A 305 13.48 -23.04 -13.33
N GLY A 306 14.11 -22.00 -12.79
CA GLY A 306 14.87 -21.02 -13.58
C GLY A 306 14.00 -20.10 -14.45
N GLU A 307 12.70 -20.00 -14.17
CA GLU A 307 11.75 -19.16 -14.87
C GLU A 307 11.82 -17.70 -14.40
N GLU A 308 11.20 -16.79 -15.17
CA GLU A 308 11.09 -15.38 -14.80
C GLU A 308 10.15 -15.20 -13.61
N LEU A 309 10.60 -14.48 -12.57
CA LEU A 309 9.79 -14.21 -11.37
C LEU A 309 8.70 -13.16 -11.67
N ARG A 310 7.59 -13.27 -10.95
CA ARG A 310 6.53 -12.25 -10.96
C ARG A 310 6.80 -11.14 -9.97
N ASN A 311 6.26 -9.96 -10.23
CA ASN A 311 6.36 -8.79 -9.36
C ASN A 311 7.81 -8.36 -9.10
N VAL A 312 8.70 -8.51 -10.07
CA VAL A 312 10.08 -8.05 -9.97
C VAL A 312 10.10 -6.52 -9.80
N VAL A 313 10.85 -6.06 -8.81
CA VAL A 313 11.03 -4.63 -8.51
C VAL A 313 12.28 -4.12 -9.22
N ASN A 314 12.14 -3.07 -9.98
CA ASN A 314 13.28 -2.36 -10.57
C ASN A 314 13.97 -1.53 -9.49
N LEU A 315 15.20 -1.89 -9.12
CA LEU A 315 15.94 -1.25 -8.02
C LEU A 315 16.26 0.22 -8.28
N SER A 316 16.33 0.67 -9.55
CA SER A 316 16.62 2.07 -9.86
C SER A 316 15.40 2.98 -9.76
N THR A 317 14.20 2.45 -9.97
CA THR A 317 12.96 3.24 -9.99
C THR A 317 12.07 2.99 -8.77
N GLY A 318 12.30 1.92 -8.01
CA GLY A 318 11.45 1.48 -6.90
C GLY A 318 10.08 0.92 -7.32
N TYR A 319 9.79 0.89 -8.62
CA TYR A 319 8.52 0.38 -9.14
C TYR A 319 8.63 -1.08 -9.56
N ARG A 320 7.50 -1.79 -9.46
CA ARG A 320 7.36 -3.11 -10.07
C ARG A 320 7.50 -3.01 -11.60
N ASP A 321 8.23 -3.96 -12.19
CA ASP A 321 8.27 -4.11 -13.63
C ASP A 321 6.92 -4.64 -14.13
N LEU A 322 6.27 -3.90 -15.03
CA LEU A 322 4.96 -4.25 -15.57
C LEU A 322 5.00 -5.46 -16.52
N LYS A 323 6.18 -5.84 -16.99
CA LYS A 323 6.36 -7.03 -17.84
C LYS A 323 6.30 -8.34 -17.02
N THR A 324 6.55 -8.28 -15.71
CA THR A 324 6.58 -9.43 -14.80
C THR A 324 5.28 -9.59 -13.99
N LYS A 325 4.13 -9.34 -14.59
CA LYS A 325 2.81 -9.48 -13.96
C LYS A 325 2.42 -10.92 -13.68
#